data_549d4df642c3879805053ec0c0b1fded
#
_entry.id   549d4df642c3879805053ec0c0b1fded
#
_cell.length_a   1.000
_cell.length_b   1.000
_cell.length_c   1.000
_cell.angle_alpha   90.00
_cell.angle_beta   90.00
_cell.angle_gamma   90.00
#
_symmetry.space_group_name_H-M   'P 1'
#
loop_
_entity.id
_entity.type
_entity.pdbx_description
1 polymer ?
#
loop_
_entity_poly.entity_id
_entity_poly.type
_entity_poly.pdbx_seq_one_letter_code
_entity_poly.pdbx_strand_id
1 'polypeptide(L)'
;MTREEIYSRFEELDKRASLGGGVDKIEKQHAQGKMTARERIGMLLDKGTFNELDKLVNHRCTNFGMEKKQIAGDGMVTGYGKIDGRPVFVYAYDFTAHGGSLSETNAAKIVKVQQLALKNGAPVIALNDSGGARIQEGVNSLAGYASICYQNTIASGVIPQISAILGPCAGGACYSPALTDFIFMVKEKSHMFITGPDVVKTVTNEEVGKEELGGAYTHSSKSGVTHFMCDNEEETLMSIRELLSFLPSNNMEDAPLVPCNDDIHRQVEALQTVIPEDPNMPYDIKDIIEPVLDNQYFFEVMPHFAKNVVVGFGRLGGRSVGIVANQPAWLAGVLDIDASDKAARFIRFCDCFNIPLITFEDVPGFLPGTIQEHNGIIRHGAKIVYAYAEATVPKVTLITRKAYGGAYIVMSSKPTGADVNLAYPQAEIAVMGAAGAVNILYRKSTPEEKQEIIKDYEDKFSNPYCAAERGLIDEVIMPRDTRYKLIQALEMCHNKNQSNPPKKHGNMPL
;
A
#
# COMPACT_ATOMS: atom_id res chain seq x y z
N MET A 1 47.57 -28.17 4.03
CA MET A 1 46.22 -28.64 3.68
C MET A 1 46.21 -29.08 2.23
N THR A 2 45.74 -30.29 1.97
CA THR A 2 45.46 -30.77 0.62
C THR A 2 44.25 -30.04 0.03
N ARG A 3 44.04 -30.18 -1.29
CA ARG A 3 42.84 -29.61 -1.95
C ARG A 3 41.56 -30.21 -1.38
N GLU A 4 41.53 -31.48 -1.08
CA GLU A 4 40.40 -32.18 -0.46
C GLU A 4 40.11 -31.64 0.94
N GLU A 5 41.11 -31.41 1.78
CA GLU A 5 40.93 -30.80 3.11
C GLU A 5 40.37 -29.38 3.00
N ILE A 6 40.79 -28.60 1.99
CA ILE A 6 40.27 -27.23 1.77
C ILE A 6 38.79 -27.25 1.36
N TYR A 7 38.41 -28.16 0.45
CA TYR A 7 37.03 -28.26 -0.01
C TYR A 7 36.13 -28.81 1.08
N SER A 8 36.53 -29.86 1.79
CA SER A 8 35.78 -30.41 2.93
C SER A 8 35.53 -29.36 4.03
N ARG A 9 36.55 -28.55 4.32
CA ARG A 9 36.40 -27.43 5.26
C ARG A 9 35.36 -26.41 4.79
N PHE A 10 35.33 -26.06 3.50
CA PHE A 10 34.33 -25.16 2.95
C PHE A 10 32.93 -25.76 3.06
N GLU A 11 32.73 -27.01 2.67
CA GLU A 11 31.45 -27.71 2.75
C GLU A 11 30.91 -27.77 4.18
N GLU A 12 31.80 -28.03 5.17
CA GLU A 12 31.43 -28.01 6.59
C GLU A 12 30.97 -26.62 7.05
N LEU A 13 31.72 -25.57 6.70
CA LEU A 13 31.34 -24.18 7.04
C LEU A 13 30.05 -23.76 6.38
N ASP A 14 29.85 -24.11 5.11
CA ASP A 14 28.65 -23.80 4.35
C ASP A 14 27.44 -24.52 4.92
N LYS A 15 27.55 -25.80 5.23
CA LYS A 15 26.49 -26.58 5.88
C LYS A 15 26.12 -26.01 7.26
N ARG A 16 27.17 -25.69 8.07
CA ARG A 16 26.95 -25.09 9.40
C ARG A 16 26.23 -23.73 9.30
N ALA A 17 26.64 -22.89 8.37
CA ALA A 17 25.99 -21.60 8.13
C ALA A 17 24.52 -21.74 7.69
N SER A 18 24.20 -22.78 6.93
CA SER A 18 22.83 -23.07 6.50
C SER A 18 21.89 -23.44 7.65
N LEU A 19 22.42 -23.97 8.74
CA LEU A 19 21.63 -24.37 9.93
C LEU A 19 21.29 -23.21 10.87
N GLY A 20 21.81 -22.01 10.64
CA GLY A 20 21.52 -20.86 11.50
C GLY A 20 21.78 -21.14 12.98
N GLY A 21 20.75 -21.07 13.82
CA GLY A 21 20.83 -21.35 15.25
C GLY A 21 20.94 -22.84 15.64
N GLY A 22 20.91 -23.75 14.64
CA GLY A 22 21.00 -25.20 14.83
C GLY A 22 19.65 -25.92 14.76
N VAL A 23 19.73 -27.27 14.58
CA VAL A 23 18.57 -28.13 14.32
C VAL A 23 17.50 -28.00 15.41
N ASP A 24 17.86 -28.04 16.68
CA ASP A 24 16.91 -27.97 17.80
C ASP A 24 16.07 -26.68 17.77
N LYS A 25 16.66 -25.56 17.33
CA LYS A 25 15.95 -24.28 17.23
C LYS A 25 15.08 -24.20 15.97
N ILE A 26 15.51 -24.83 14.88
CA ILE A 26 14.68 -25.01 13.69
C ILE A 26 13.44 -25.81 14.01
N GLU A 27 13.57 -26.96 14.70
CA GLU A 27 12.45 -27.79 15.11
C GLU A 27 11.48 -27.05 16.02
N LYS A 28 11.97 -26.22 16.95
CA LYS A 28 11.13 -25.35 17.79
C LYS A 28 10.36 -24.32 16.99
N GLN A 29 10.95 -23.76 15.94
CA GLN A 29 10.29 -22.80 15.06
C GLN A 29 9.19 -23.48 14.23
N HIS A 30 9.47 -24.66 13.69
CA HIS A 30 8.48 -25.48 12.99
C HIS A 30 7.32 -25.91 13.90
N ALA A 31 7.61 -26.28 15.15
CA ALA A 31 6.57 -26.60 16.13
C ALA A 31 5.62 -25.44 16.45
N GLN A 32 6.04 -24.19 16.19
CA GLN A 32 5.20 -23.01 16.27
C GLN A 32 4.45 -22.70 14.95
N GLY A 33 4.57 -23.57 13.94
CA GLY A 33 4.00 -23.39 12.61
C GLY A 33 4.64 -22.22 11.85
N LYS A 34 5.95 -21.98 12.05
CA LYS A 34 6.72 -20.92 11.37
C LYS A 34 7.81 -21.54 10.52
N MET A 35 8.02 -20.97 9.33
CA MET A 35 9.16 -21.33 8.46
C MET A 35 10.45 -20.66 8.95
N THR A 36 11.61 -21.26 8.62
CA THR A 36 12.92 -20.62 8.77
C THR A 36 13.11 -19.51 7.72
N ALA A 37 14.09 -18.63 7.95
CA ALA A 37 14.42 -17.55 7.00
C ALA A 37 14.72 -18.09 5.58
N ARG A 38 15.45 -19.20 5.45
CA ARG A 38 15.79 -19.78 4.13
C ARG A 38 14.61 -20.46 3.47
N GLU A 39 13.71 -21.09 4.22
CA GLU A 39 12.46 -21.66 3.69
C GLU A 39 11.54 -20.56 3.15
N ARG A 40 11.41 -19.45 3.89
CA ARG A 40 10.66 -18.27 3.45
C ARG A 40 11.20 -17.70 2.13
N ILE A 41 12.54 -17.53 2.03
CA ILE A 41 13.18 -17.07 0.80
C ILE A 41 12.99 -18.08 -0.34
N GLY A 42 13.14 -19.37 -0.06
CA GLY A 42 12.96 -20.43 -1.05
C GLY A 42 11.56 -20.52 -1.62
N MET A 43 10.52 -20.17 -0.81
CA MET A 43 9.13 -20.10 -1.24
C MET A 43 8.81 -18.79 -1.98
N LEU A 44 9.41 -17.67 -1.57
CA LEU A 44 9.20 -16.36 -2.18
C LEU A 44 9.80 -16.28 -3.58
N LEU A 45 10.99 -16.81 -3.79
CA LEU A 45 11.76 -16.66 -5.04
C LEU A 45 11.51 -17.80 -6.01
N ASP A 46 11.77 -17.56 -7.28
CA ASP A 46 11.76 -18.58 -8.31
C ASP A 46 12.80 -19.66 -7.99
N LYS A 47 12.39 -20.91 -8.12
CA LYS A 47 13.20 -22.06 -7.73
C LYS A 47 14.62 -22.02 -8.33
N GLY A 48 15.63 -22.15 -7.47
CA GLY A 48 17.05 -22.21 -7.86
C GLY A 48 17.68 -20.86 -8.24
N THR A 49 16.96 -19.73 -8.04
CA THR A 49 17.50 -18.41 -8.39
C THR A 49 18.15 -17.68 -7.23
N PHE A 50 18.00 -18.16 -5.99
CA PHE A 50 18.55 -17.49 -4.82
C PHE A 50 20.08 -17.57 -4.77
N ASN A 51 20.72 -16.42 -4.62
CA ASN A 51 22.14 -16.25 -4.39
C ASN A 51 22.35 -15.57 -3.04
N GLU A 52 22.78 -16.34 -2.03
CA GLU A 52 23.02 -15.82 -0.68
C GLU A 52 24.30 -15.01 -0.62
N LEU A 53 24.23 -13.81 -0.06
CA LEU A 53 25.37 -12.92 0.18
C LEU A 53 25.75 -12.94 1.67
N ASP A 54 27.05 -12.81 1.95
CA ASP A 54 27.59 -12.71 3.32
C ASP A 54 27.18 -13.86 4.26
N LYS A 55 27.05 -15.08 3.71
CA LYS A 55 26.63 -16.28 4.44
C LYS A 55 27.55 -16.63 5.62
N LEU A 56 28.86 -16.39 5.48
CA LEU A 56 29.88 -16.74 6.46
C LEU A 56 30.27 -15.60 7.41
N VAL A 57 29.59 -14.44 7.33
CA VAL A 57 29.88 -13.29 8.20
C VAL A 57 29.46 -13.60 9.64
N ASN A 58 30.28 -13.18 10.62
CA ASN A 58 30.01 -13.31 12.04
C ASN A 58 30.01 -11.96 12.73
N HIS A 59 29.30 -11.82 13.86
CA HIS A 59 29.34 -10.61 14.68
C HIS A 59 30.71 -10.38 15.31
N ARG A 60 30.99 -9.14 15.70
CA ARG A 60 32.26 -8.72 16.31
C ARG A 60 32.14 -8.44 17.81
N CYS A 61 30.96 -8.71 18.38
CA CYS A 61 30.70 -8.45 19.80
C CYS A 61 31.51 -9.40 20.69
N THR A 62 32.26 -8.83 21.63
CA THR A 62 33.03 -9.55 22.64
C THR A 62 32.45 -9.43 24.05
N ASN A 63 31.40 -8.60 24.23
CA ASN A 63 30.79 -8.36 25.52
C ASN A 63 29.84 -9.49 25.92
N PHE A 64 29.66 -9.70 27.20
CA PHE A 64 28.69 -10.63 27.79
C PHE A 64 28.78 -12.06 27.25
N GLY A 65 30.01 -12.52 26.92
CA GLY A 65 30.26 -13.88 26.43
C GLY A 65 29.82 -14.13 24.98
N MET A 66 29.56 -13.08 24.20
CA MET A 66 29.15 -13.21 22.81
C MET A 66 30.26 -13.77 21.92
N GLU A 67 31.53 -13.57 22.26
CA GLU A 67 32.67 -14.13 21.56
C GLU A 67 32.61 -15.66 21.43
N LYS A 68 31.90 -16.33 22.35
CA LYS A 68 31.69 -17.80 22.38
C LYS A 68 30.42 -18.23 21.65
N LYS A 69 29.59 -17.30 21.20
CA LYS A 69 28.27 -17.55 20.59
C LYS A 69 28.24 -17.13 19.12
N GLN A 70 29.27 -17.51 18.38
CA GLN A 70 29.39 -17.20 16.95
C GLN A 70 28.45 -18.07 16.11
N ILE A 71 27.55 -17.43 15.37
CA ILE A 71 26.65 -18.06 14.40
C ILE A 71 26.90 -17.42 13.05
N ALA A 72 27.30 -18.21 12.06
CA ALA A 72 27.55 -17.70 10.72
C ALA A 72 26.27 -17.06 10.11
N GLY A 73 26.43 -15.95 9.41
CA GLY A 73 25.34 -15.13 8.92
C GLY A 73 24.76 -14.17 9.95
N ASP A 74 25.10 -14.32 11.24
CA ASP A 74 24.71 -13.48 12.37
C ASP A 74 23.20 -13.24 12.49
N GLY A 75 22.39 -14.27 12.22
CA GLY A 75 20.92 -14.17 12.31
C GLY A 75 20.26 -13.39 11.18
N MET A 76 20.96 -13.23 10.05
CA MET A 76 20.44 -12.55 8.89
C MET A 76 20.80 -13.31 7.61
N VAL A 77 19.80 -13.67 6.82
CA VAL A 77 19.96 -14.23 5.48
C VAL A 77 19.72 -13.13 4.46
N THR A 78 20.70 -12.83 3.63
CA THR A 78 20.65 -11.72 2.66
C THR A 78 21.06 -12.22 1.29
N GLY A 79 20.46 -11.67 0.24
CA GLY A 79 20.82 -12.05 -1.12
C GLY A 79 19.90 -11.46 -2.18
N TYR A 80 19.93 -12.08 -3.34
CA TYR A 80 19.09 -11.72 -4.48
C TYR A 80 18.64 -12.99 -5.21
N GLY A 81 17.56 -12.83 -5.97
CA GLY A 81 17.02 -13.88 -6.83
C GLY A 81 16.02 -13.30 -7.81
N LYS A 82 15.08 -14.12 -8.25
CA LYS A 82 14.04 -13.68 -9.19
C LYS A 82 12.65 -13.97 -8.65
N ILE A 83 11.70 -13.13 -9.04
CA ILE A 83 10.27 -13.35 -8.94
C ILE A 83 9.68 -13.16 -10.34
N ASP A 84 9.07 -14.22 -10.87
CA ASP A 84 8.52 -14.24 -12.24
C ASP A 84 9.54 -13.74 -13.29
N GLY A 85 10.79 -14.22 -13.15
CA GLY A 85 11.92 -13.90 -14.01
C GLY A 85 12.59 -12.54 -13.74
N ARG A 86 11.99 -11.64 -12.96
CA ARG A 86 12.54 -10.31 -12.65
C ARG A 86 13.42 -10.33 -11.41
N PRO A 87 14.58 -9.63 -11.41
CA PRO A 87 15.48 -9.58 -10.27
C PRO A 87 14.82 -8.87 -9.08
N VAL A 88 15.04 -9.43 -7.88
CA VAL A 88 14.66 -8.83 -6.60
C VAL A 88 15.75 -9.06 -5.58
N PHE A 89 15.86 -8.17 -4.61
CA PHE A 89 16.75 -8.32 -3.46
C PHE A 89 15.94 -8.65 -2.21
N VAL A 90 16.49 -9.50 -1.34
CA VAL A 90 15.78 -9.97 -0.15
C VAL A 90 16.71 -10.04 1.05
N TYR A 91 16.16 -9.69 2.21
CA TYR A 91 16.77 -10.01 3.49
C TYR A 91 15.72 -10.60 4.45
N ALA A 92 16.13 -11.61 5.22
CA ALA A 92 15.25 -12.31 6.15
C ALA A 92 15.94 -12.49 7.51
N TYR A 93 15.24 -12.09 8.56
CA TYR A 93 15.67 -12.32 9.93
C TYR A 93 15.56 -13.81 10.26
N ASP A 94 16.64 -14.41 10.72
CA ASP A 94 16.66 -15.78 11.23
C ASP A 94 16.45 -15.78 12.74
N PHE A 95 15.22 -16.00 13.14
CA PHE A 95 14.84 -16.02 14.57
C PHE A 95 15.52 -17.15 15.34
N THR A 96 16.00 -18.21 14.67
CA THR A 96 16.75 -19.31 15.30
C THR A 96 18.11 -18.85 15.84
N ALA A 97 18.67 -17.77 15.25
CA ALA A 97 19.95 -17.20 15.64
C ALA A 97 19.74 -15.90 16.45
N HIS A 98 20.06 -15.93 17.73
CA HIS A 98 19.96 -14.79 18.65
C HIS A 98 18.56 -14.13 18.69
N GLY A 99 17.47 -14.89 18.41
CA GLY A 99 16.11 -14.38 18.34
C GLY A 99 15.89 -13.32 17.26
N GLY A 100 16.66 -13.38 16.18
CA GLY A 100 16.59 -12.40 15.10
C GLY A 100 16.99 -10.97 15.53
N SER A 101 17.72 -10.81 16.65
CA SER A 101 18.08 -9.48 17.14
C SER A 101 19.06 -8.76 16.20
N LEU A 102 18.84 -7.44 16.02
CA LEU A 102 19.69 -6.63 15.16
C LEU A 102 21.03 -6.34 15.83
N SER A 103 22.13 -6.64 15.15
CA SER A 103 23.51 -6.33 15.49
C SER A 103 24.10 -5.29 14.53
N GLU A 104 25.26 -4.75 14.84
CA GLU A 104 26.04 -3.94 13.90
C GLU A 104 26.33 -4.72 12.60
N THR A 105 26.69 -5.97 12.74
CA THR A 105 27.11 -6.83 11.61
C THR A 105 25.95 -7.20 10.69
N ASN A 106 24.82 -7.66 11.25
CA ASN A 106 23.70 -8.03 10.41
C ASN A 106 22.97 -6.79 9.84
N ALA A 107 23.03 -5.64 10.51
CA ALA A 107 22.59 -4.37 9.96
C ALA A 107 23.42 -3.97 8.72
N ALA A 108 24.73 -4.15 8.77
CA ALA A 108 25.62 -3.89 7.62
C ALA A 108 25.28 -4.78 6.41
N LYS A 109 24.87 -6.03 6.63
CA LYS A 109 24.37 -6.93 5.58
C LYS A 109 23.09 -6.41 4.93
N ILE A 110 22.12 -5.94 5.74
CA ILE A 110 20.87 -5.35 5.25
C ILE A 110 21.16 -4.11 4.42
N VAL A 111 21.96 -3.18 4.93
CA VAL A 111 22.35 -1.93 4.23
C VAL A 111 23.01 -2.24 2.89
N LYS A 112 23.91 -3.24 2.85
CA LYS A 112 24.54 -3.71 1.59
C LYS A 112 23.52 -4.16 0.57
N VAL A 113 22.52 -4.96 0.98
CA VAL A 113 21.46 -5.45 0.09
C VAL A 113 20.58 -4.31 -0.40
N GLN A 114 20.17 -3.38 0.48
CA GLN A 114 19.39 -2.19 0.09
C GLN A 114 20.16 -1.33 -0.92
N GLN A 115 21.47 -1.11 -0.72
CA GLN A 115 22.31 -0.36 -1.66
C GLN A 115 22.46 -1.08 -3.00
N LEU A 116 22.60 -2.41 -3.00
CA LEU A 116 22.65 -3.20 -4.23
C LEU A 116 21.32 -3.14 -4.98
N ALA A 117 20.20 -3.26 -4.28
CA ALA A 117 18.86 -3.13 -4.86
C ALA A 117 18.70 -1.77 -5.55
N LEU A 118 19.03 -0.70 -4.84
CA LEU A 118 18.95 0.67 -5.36
C LEU A 118 19.85 0.89 -6.60
N LYS A 119 21.10 0.40 -6.56
CA LYS A 119 22.05 0.51 -7.69
C LYS A 119 21.62 -0.28 -8.92
N ASN A 120 20.87 -1.37 -8.73
CA ASN A 120 20.40 -2.23 -9.81
C ASN A 120 18.96 -1.91 -10.25
N GLY A 121 18.30 -0.94 -9.61
CA GLY A 121 16.91 -0.58 -9.92
C GLY A 121 15.97 -1.78 -9.75
N ALA A 122 16.08 -2.52 -8.64
CA ALA A 122 15.28 -3.71 -8.39
C ALA A 122 14.58 -3.64 -7.02
N PRO A 123 13.38 -4.23 -6.86
CA PRO A 123 12.65 -4.24 -5.60
C PRO A 123 13.45 -4.86 -4.46
N VAL A 124 13.21 -4.39 -3.23
CA VAL A 124 13.75 -4.99 -2.00
C VAL A 124 12.63 -5.49 -1.11
N ILE A 125 12.77 -6.73 -0.63
CA ILE A 125 11.79 -7.41 0.21
C ILE A 125 12.42 -7.75 1.55
N ALA A 126 11.78 -7.30 2.64
CA ALA A 126 12.16 -7.53 4.02
C ALA A 126 11.26 -8.59 4.65
N LEU A 127 11.83 -9.69 5.13
CA LEU A 127 11.12 -10.73 5.88
C LEU A 127 11.48 -10.60 7.36
N ASN A 128 10.62 -9.93 8.13
CA ASN A 128 10.89 -9.50 9.48
C ASN A 128 10.40 -10.54 10.51
N ASP A 129 11.29 -10.95 11.41
CA ASP A 129 11.02 -11.82 12.55
C ASP A 129 12.10 -11.55 13.62
N SER A 130 11.92 -10.51 14.44
CA SER A 130 12.99 -9.95 15.26
C SER A 130 12.54 -9.59 16.67
N GLY A 131 13.35 -9.99 17.63
CA GLY A 131 13.22 -9.55 19.02
C GLY A 131 13.69 -8.11 19.30
N GLY A 132 14.08 -7.35 18.26
CA GLY A 132 14.55 -5.97 18.39
C GLY A 132 16.07 -5.83 18.42
N ALA A 133 16.59 -4.80 19.07
CA ALA A 133 18.03 -4.51 19.15
C ALA A 133 18.78 -5.56 19.98
N ARG A 134 19.99 -5.95 19.53
CA ARG A 134 20.89 -6.81 20.31
C ARG A 134 21.49 -6.03 21.46
N ILE A 135 20.98 -6.24 22.68
CA ILE A 135 21.31 -5.45 23.88
C ILE A 135 22.80 -5.49 24.18
N GLN A 136 23.47 -6.62 23.93
CA GLN A 136 24.91 -6.83 24.18
C GLN A 136 25.82 -5.90 23.34
N GLU A 137 25.29 -5.35 22.26
CA GLU A 137 26.03 -4.43 21.38
C GLU A 137 25.72 -2.95 21.66
N GLY A 138 24.75 -2.67 22.53
CA GLY A 138 24.43 -1.31 22.97
C GLY A 138 24.06 -0.40 21.79
N VAL A 139 24.67 0.78 21.75
CA VAL A 139 24.37 1.82 20.74
C VAL A 139 24.71 1.41 19.31
N ASN A 140 25.61 0.46 19.10
CA ASN A 140 25.96 -0.02 17.76
C ASN A 140 24.76 -0.68 17.06
N SER A 141 23.93 -1.40 17.82
CA SER A 141 22.68 -1.95 17.31
C SER A 141 21.70 -0.85 16.89
N LEU A 142 21.59 0.24 17.67
CA LEU A 142 20.74 1.38 17.33
C LEU A 142 21.25 2.12 16.09
N ALA A 143 22.56 2.29 15.96
CA ALA A 143 23.18 2.86 14.75
C ALA A 143 22.88 2.01 13.51
N GLY A 144 22.82 0.67 13.67
CA GLY A 144 22.39 -0.25 12.63
C GLY A 144 20.97 0.05 12.13
N TYR A 145 19.99 0.21 13.04
CA TYR A 145 18.62 0.61 12.66
C TYR A 145 18.58 1.96 11.94
N ALA A 146 19.31 2.95 12.44
CA ALA A 146 19.37 4.27 11.80
C ALA A 146 19.90 4.18 10.36
N SER A 147 20.92 3.36 10.12
CA SER A 147 21.50 3.15 8.79
C SER A 147 20.51 2.46 7.84
N ILE A 148 19.73 1.49 8.32
CA ILE A 148 18.68 0.81 7.55
C ILE A 148 17.58 1.82 7.18
N CYS A 149 17.07 2.58 8.15
CA CYS A 149 16.05 3.61 7.92
C CYS A 149 16.52 4.67 6.92
N TYR A 150 17.79 5.08 7.00
CA TYR A 150 18.37 5.99 6.01
C TYR A 150 18.29 5.43 4.59
N GLN A 151 18.65 4.16 4.40
CA GLN A 151 18.56 3.52 3.07
C GLN A 151 17.10 3.39 2.60
N ASN A 152 16.15 3.04 3.50
CA ASN A 152 14.72 3.03 3.15
C ASN A 152 14.27 4.40 2.62
N THR A 153 14.68 5.48 3.28
CA THR A 153 14.32 6.85 2.89
C THR A 153 14.92 7.24 1.53
N ILE A 154 16.18 6.90 1.28
CA ILE A 154 16.84 7.20 -0.01
C ILE A 154 16.24 6.37 -1.16
N ALA A 155 15.80 5.15 -0.89
CA ALA A 155 15.20 4.27 -1.90
C ALA A 155 13.71 4.56 -2.14
N SER A 156 13.05 5.35 -1.27
CA SER A 156 11.62 5.67 -1.35
C SER A 156 11.27 6.36 -2.67
N GLY A 157 10.29 5.81 -3.39
CA GLY A 157 9.88 6.30 -4.70
C GLY A 157 10.88 6.01 -5.84
N VAL A 158 11.97 5.26 -5.58
CA VAL A 158 12.95 4.86 -6.59
C VAL A 158 12.82 3.38 -6.94
N ILE A 159 12.74 2.52 -5.93
CA ILE A 159 12.49 1.09 -6.06
C ILE A 159 11.37 0.67 -5.11
N PRO A 160 10.50 -0.29 -5.48
CA PRO A 160 9.50 -0.83 -4.57
C PRO A 160 10.15 -1.48 -3.34
N GLN A 161 9.64 -1.15 -2.16
CA GLN A 161 10.08 -1.67 -0.87
C GLN A 161 8.92 -2.37 -0.17
N ILE A 162 9.06 -3.66 0.12
CA ILE A 162 8.00 -4.49 0.70
C ILE A 162 8.50 -5.12 2.00
N SER A 163 7.68 -5.03 3.04
CA SER A 163 7.96 -5.66 4.34
C SER A 163 6.90 -6.70 4.69
N ALA A 164 7.31 -7.92 5.02
CA ALA A 164 6.47 -8.93 5.63
C ALA A 164 6.86 -9.11 7.10
N ILE A 165 5.91 -9.01 7.99
CA ILE A 165 6.09 -9.26 9.42
C ILE A 165 5.62 -10.69 9.68
N LEU A 166 6.57 -11.58 9.99
CA LEU A 166 6.36 -13.02 10.11
C LEU A 166 6.57 -13.52 11.55
N GLY A 167 6.59 -12.57 12.49
CA GLY A 167 6.77 -12.82 13.90
C GLY A 167 6.79 -11.51 14.69
N PRO A 168 7.46 -11.44 15.84
CA PRO A 168 7.61 -10.18 16.56
C PRO A 168 8.43 -9.17 15.78
N CYS A 169 8.03 -7.89 15.88
CA CYS A 169 8.73 -6.74 15.34
C CYS A 169 8.53 -5.56 16.29
N ALA A 170 9.43 -5.40 17.26
CA ALA A 170 9.26 -4.48 18.37
C ALA A 170 10.35 -3.41 18.45
N GLY A 171 10.01 -2.25 19.02
CA GLY A 171 10.93 -1.14 19.23
C GLY A 171 11.46 -0.57 17.91
N GLY A 172 12.76 -0.35 17.82
CA GLY A 172 13.40 0.18 16.60
C GLY A 172 13.15 -0.64 15.34
N ALA A 173 12.80 -1.92 15.47
CA ALA A 173 12.50 -2.79 14.34
C ALA A 173 11.24 -2.36 13.56
N CYS A 174 10.31 -1.62 14.18
CA CYS A 174 9.06 -1.18 13.53
C CYS A 174 9.27 -0.05 12.52
N TYR A 175 10.31 0.76 12.68
CA TYR A 175 10.48 1.97 11.86
C TYR A 175 10.85 1.65 10.42
N SER A 176 11.75 0.68 10.19
CA SER A 176 12.11 0.29 8.82
C SER A 176 10.90 -0.21 8.02
N PRO A 177 10.08 -1.17 8.50
CA PRO A 177 8.83 -1.53 7.81
C PRO A 177 7.89 -0.34 7.56
N ALA A 178 7.74 0.56 8.52
CA ALA A 178 6.87 1.74 8.39
C ALA A 178 7.32 2.72 7.30
N LEU A 179 8.61 2.69 6.92
CA LEU A 179 9.17 3.47 5.83
C LEU A 179 9.05 2.77 4.45
N THR A 180 8.65 1.50 4.41
CA THR A 180 8.46 0.77 3.15
C THR A 180 7.09 1.05 2.54
N ASP A 181 6.89 0.68 1.28
CA ASP A 181 5.67 0.99 0.53
C ASP A 181 4.49 0.13 0.99
N PHE A 182 4.73 -1.16 1.22
CA PHE A 182 3.69 -2.10 1.64
C PHE A 182 4.15 -2.98 2.80
N ILE A 183 3.22 -3.20 3.75
CA ILE A 183 3.43 -4.04 4.93
C ILE A 183 2.40 -5.17 4.92
N PHE A 184 2.90 -6.40 5.02
CA PHE A 184 2.13 -7.62 5.20
C PHE A 184 2.26 -8.12 6.63
N MET A 185 1.17 -8.59 7.23
CA MET A 185 1.19 -9.22 8.55
C MET A 185 0.39 -10.51 8.56
N VAL A 186 0.89 -11.52 9.29
CA VAL A 186 0.21 -12.80 9.49
C VAL A 186 -0.66 -12.74 10.74
N LYS A 187 -1.93 -13.13 10.64
CA LYS A 187 -2.87 -13.20 11.77
C LYS A 187 -2.29 -14.04 12.92
N GLU A 188 -2.49 -13.59 14.15
CA GLU A 188 -2.13 -14.29 15.39
C GLU A 188 -0.63 -14.65 15.56
N LYS A 189 0.23 -14.28 14.58
CA LYS A 189 1.66 -14.54 14.62
C LYS A 189 2.51 -13.28 14.57
N SER A 190 2.04 -12.27 13.87
CA SER A 190 2.78 -11.03 13.67
C SER A 190 2.37 -9.96 14.66
N HIS A 191 3.35 -9.30 15.26
CA HIS A 191 3.13 -8.20 16.19
C HIS A 191 4.09 -7.05 15.88
N MET A 192 3.54 -5.84 15.77
CA MET A 192 4.32 -4.60 15.67
C MET A 192 3.91 -3.66 16.80
N PHE A 193 4.86 -3.18 17.58
CA PHE A 193 4.62 -2.14 18.58
C PHE A 193 5.94 -1.46 18.98
N ILE A 194 5.87 -0.18 19.32
CA ILE A 194 7.04 0.57 19.79
C ILE A 194 7.54 0.01 21.11
N THR A 195 6.61 -0.28 22.04
CA THR A 195 6.89 -0.91 23.34
C THR A 195 5.88 -2.03 23.59
N GLY A 196 6.37 -3.15 24.13
CA GLY A 196 5.51 -4.30 24.42
C GLY A 196 4.55 -4.09 25.60
N PRO A 197 3.57 -5.00 25.78
CA PRO A 197 2.53 -4.90 26.82
C PRO A 197 3.06 -4.67 28.24
N ASP A 198 4.17 -5.30 28.61
CA ASP A 198 4.76 -5.16 29.94
C ASP A 198 5.24 -3.73 30.23
N VAL A 199 5.80 -3.06 29.22
CA VAL A 199 6.22 -1.66 29.34
C VAL A 199 5.02 -0.73 29.36
N VAL A 200 4.01 -0.98 28.54
CA VAL A 200 2.73 -0.25 28.54
C VAL A 200 2.11 -0.32 29.93
N LYS A 201 1.98 -1.52 30.51
CA LYS A 201 1.45 -1.71 31.87
C LYS A 201 2.26 -0.93 32.92
N THR A 202 3.59 -0.93 32.80
CA THR A 202 4.44 -0.26 33.81
C THR A 202 4.35 1.27 33.71
N VAL A 203 4.19 1.84 32.49
CA VAL A 203 4.24 3.29 32.27
C VAL A 203 2.85 3.93 32.33
N THR A 204 1.84 3.30 31.73
CA THR A 204 0.49 3.87 31.60
C THR A 204 -0.56 3.18 32.49
N ASN A 205 -0.21 2.08 33.16
CA ASN A 205 -1.11 1.18 33.93
C ASN A 205 -2.23 0.54 33.05
N GLU A 206 -2.07 0.50 31.76
CA GLU A 206 -2.99 -0.19 30.86
C GLU A 206 -2.65 -1.68 30.79
N GLU A 207 -3.66 -2.52 30.93
CA GLU A 207 -3.55 -3.97 30.73
C GLU A 207 -4.03 -4.30 29.30
N VAL A 208 -3.11 -4.67 28.41
CA VAL A 208 -3.39 -4.96 27.02
C VAL A 208 -2.62 -6.19 26.54
N GLY A 209 -3.27 -7.03 25.74
CA GLY A 209 -2.62 -8.20 25.12
C GLY A 209 -1.80 -7.80 23.88
N LYS A 210 -0.89 -8.69 23.42
CA LYS A 210 -0.05 -8.44 22.23
C LYS A 210 -0.90 -8.24 20.97
N GLU A 211 -1.93 -9.06 20.77
CA GLU A 211 -2.83 -8.96 19.61
C GLU A 211 -3.62 -7.65 19.62
N GLU A 212 -4.11 -7.25 20.77
CA GLU A 212 -4.88 -6.02 20.94
C GLU A 212 -4.00 -4.78 20.75
N LEU A 213 -2.76 -4.81 21.26
CA LEU A 213 -1.83 -3.69 21.18
C LEU A 213 -1.30 -3.49 19.76
N GLY A 214 -0.88 -4.57 19.10
CA GLY A 214 -0.18 -4.46 17.83
C GLY A 214 -0.20 -5.74 16.98
N GLY A 215 -1.28 -6.52 17.04
CA GLY A 215 -1.51 -7.66 16.16
C GLY A 215 -1.93 -7.23 14.75
N ALA A 216 -1.96 -8.19 13.84
CA ALA A 216 -2.29 -7.95 12.42
C ALA A 216 -3.66 -7.29 12.25
N TYR A 217 -4.67 -7.74 13.00
CA TYR A 217 -6.02 -7.15 12.91
C TYR A 217 -6.05 -5.69 13.40
N THR A 218 -5.36 -5.37 14.50
CA THR A 218 -5.30 -4.00 15.05
C THR A 218 -4.66 -3.06 14.01
N HIS A 219 -3.54 -3.47 13.41
CA HIS A 219 -2.85 -2.64 12.43
C HIS A 219 -3.54 -2.57 11.07
N SER A 220 -4.33 -3.58 10.69
CA SER A 220 -5.09 -3.55 9.45
C SER A 220 -6.42 -2.81 9.56
N SER A 221 -7.01 -2.65 10.77
CA SER A 221 -8.35 -2.08 10.92
C SER A 221 -8.41 -0.76 11.71
N LYS A 222 -7.45 -0.52 12.61
CA LYS A 222 -7.45 0.67 13.48
C LYS A 222 -6.37 1.68 13.13
N SER A 223 -5.12 1.23 12.95
CA SER A 223 -3.98 2.13 12.75
C SER A 223 -3.59 2.35 11.30
N GLY A 224 -4.06 1.51 10.37
CA GLY A 224 -3.69 1.60 8.96
C GLY A 224 -2.21 1.33 8.65
N VAL A 225 -1.45 0.76 9.59
CA VAL A 225 -0.04 0.41 9.37
C VAL A 225 0.11 -0.77 8.43
N THR A 226 -0.79 -1.76 8.54
CA THR A 226 -0.75 -2.98 7.72
C THR A 226 -1.63 -2.84 6.50
N HIS A 227 -1.03 -3.08 5.32
CA HIS A 227 -1.73 -3.04 4.04
C HIS A 227 -2.43 -4.36 3.73
N PHE A 228 -1.80 -5.48 4.09
CA PHE A 228 -2.30 -6.83 3.83
C PHE A 228 -2.22 -7.70 5.08
N MET A 229 -3.34 -8.24 5.50
CA MET A 229 -3.44 -9.20 6.60
C MET A 229 -3.72 -10.58 6.02
N CYS A 230 -2.79 -11.51 6.19
CA CYS A 230 -2.83 -12.87 5.63
C CYS A 230 -3.06 -13.92 6.71
N ASP A 231 -3.62 -15.07 6.35
CA ASP A 231 -3.90 -16.15 7.30
C ASP A 231 -2.64 -16.91 7.71
N ASN A 232 -1.62 -16.97 6.84
CA ASN A 232 -0.38 -17.71 7.08
C ASN A 232 0.80 -17.12 6.29
N GLU A 233 2.01 -17.66 6.55
CA GLU A 233 3.24 -17.21 5.88
C GLU A 233 3.25 -17.51 4.37
N GLU A 234 2.68 -18.65 3.94
CA GLU A 234 2.61 -19.04 2.52
C GLU A 234 1.76 -18.05 1.72
N GLU A 235 0.55 -17.75 2.19
CA GLU A 235 -0.32 -16.74 1.60
C GLU A 235 0.37 -15.38 1.53
N THR A 236 1.08 -14.98 2.60
CA THR A 236 1.83 -13.73 2.63
C THR A 236 2.87 -13.67 1.51
N LEU A 237 3.66 -14.72 1.33
CA LEU A 237 4.70 -14.78 0.32
C LEU A 237 4.14 -14.82 -1.10
N MET A 238 3.01 -15.52 -1.30
CA MET A 238 2.32 -15.52 -2.60
C MET A 238 1.69 -14.17 -2.92
N SER A 239 1.08 -13.51 -1.95
CA SER A 239 0.51 -12.16 -2.12
C SER A 239 1.59 -11.10 -2.42
N ILE A 240 2.81 -11.25 -1.88
CA ILE A 240 3.94 -10.39 -2.26
C ILE A 240 4.31 -10.60 -3.74
N ARG A 241 4.36 -11.84 -4.23
CA ARG A 241 4.59 -12.12 -5.64
C ARG A 241 3.51 -11.52 -6.51
N GLU A 242 2.27 -11.65 -6.11
CA GLU A 242 1.11 -11.09 -6.81
C GLU A 242 1.18 -9.56 -6.86
N LEU A 243 1.43 -8.88 -5.73
CA LEU A 243 1.64 -7.44 -5.70
C LEU A 243 2.71 -7.00 -6.69
N LEU A 244 3.86 -7.67 -6.71
CA LEU A 244 4.95 -7.36 -7.63
C LEU A 244 4.56 -7.54 -9.10
N SER A 245 3.57 -8.36 -9.43
CA SER A 245 3.08 -8.51 -10.79
C SER A 245 2.40 -7.24 -11.34
N PHE A 246 1.91 -6.37 -10.46
CA PHE A 246 1.33 -5.08 -10.82
C PHE A 246 2.36 -3.94 -10.89
N LEU A 247 3.56 -4.14 -10.33
CA LEU A 247 4.54 -3.08 -10.13
C LEU A 247 5.71 -3.17 -11.13
N PRO A 248 6.29 -2.04 -11.54
CA PRO A 248 7.57 -2.04 -12.24
C PRO A 248 8.71 -2.44 -11.30
N SER A 249 9.91 -2.66 -11.83
CA SER A 249 11.08 -2.93 -11.01
C SER A 249 11.64 -1.68 -10.32
N ASN A 250 11.42 -0.51 -10.93
CA ASN A 250 11.88 0.79 -10.44
C ASN A 250 11.07 1.93 -11.08
N ASN A 251 11.32 3.14 -10.66
CA ASN A 251 10.61 4.35 -11.12
C ASN A 251 10.93 4.79 -12.57
N MET A 252 11.89 4.14 -13.23
CA MET A 252 12.26 4.43 -14.62
C MET A 252 11.61 3.46 -15.62
N GLU A 253 10.90 2.46 -15.12
CA GLU A 253 10.23 1.44 -15.91
C GLU A 253 8.72 1.53 -15.74
N ASP A 254 7.98 1.01 -16.72
CA ASP A 254 6.55 0.80 -16.60
C ASP A 254 6.25 -0.57 -15.98
N ALA A 255 5.07 -0.72 -15.38
CA ALA A 255 4.59 -2.00 -14.90
C ALA A 255 4.49 -3.02 -16.06
N PRO A 256 4.73 -4.31 -15.80
CA PRO A 256 4.67 -5.32 -16.84
C PRO A 256 3.31 -5.35 -17.56
N LEU A 257 3.34 -5.33 -18.89
CA LEU A 257 2.16 -5.58 -19.71
C LEU A 257 1.87 -7.08 -19.72
N VAL A 258 0.66 -7.45 -19.33
CA VAL A 258 0.21 -8.84 -19.30
C VAL A 258 -0.72 -9.10 -20.49
N PRO A 259 -0.58 -10.22 -21.23
CA PRO A 259 -1.52 -10.55 -22.29
C PRO A 259 -2.96 -10.57 -21.75
N CYS A 260 -3.85 -9.82 -22.41
CA CYS A 260 -5.24 -9.72 -22.04
C CYS A 260 -6.09 -10.50 -23.06
N ASN A 261 -6.86 -11.48 -22.58
CA ASN A 261 -7.82 -12.24 -23.38
C ASN A 261 -9.26 -11.72 -23.19
N ASP A 262 -9.46 -10.77 -22.26
CA ASP A 262 -10.76 -10.14 -22.01
C ASP A 262 -10.98 -9.03 -23.04
N ASP A 263 -12.11 -9.11 -23.78
CA ASP A 263 -12.41 -8.17 -24.86
C ASP A 263 -12.41 -6.72 -24.36
N ILE A 264 -11.60 -5.89 -24.99
CA ILE A 264 -11.50 -4.45 -24.67
C ILE A 264 -12.80 -3.70 -24.99
N HIS A 265 -13.61 -4.22 -25.93
CA HIS A 265 -14.89 -3.64 -26.35
C HIS A 265 -16.08 -4.24 -25.61
N ARG A 266 -15.85 -5.13 -24.68
CA ARG A 266 -16.92 -5.79 -23.90
C ARG A 266 -17.74 -4.75 -23.16
N GLN A 267 -19.04 -4.71 -23.46
CA GLN A 267 -20.01 -3.96 -22.67
C GLN A 267 -20.35 -4.70 -21.38
N VAL A 268 -20.57 -3.96 -20.32
CA VAL A 268 -20.92 -4.50 -19.00
C VAL A 268 -22.36 -4.08 -18.67
N GLU A 269 -23.32 -4.81 -19.23
CA GLU A 269 -24.75 -4.49 -19.10
C GLU A 269 -25.23 -4.42 -17.64
N ALA A 270 -24.65 -5.21 -16.75
CA ALA A 270 -24.98 -5.19 -15.32
C ALA A 270 -24.81 -3.80 -14.69
N LEU A 271 -23.89 -2.98 -15.19
CA LEU A 271 -23.65 -1.64 -14.65
C LEU A 271 -24.85 -0.68 -14.81
N GLN A 272 -25.77 -0.97 -15.74
CA GLN A 272 -26.96 -0.16 -15.96
C GLN A 272 -27.88 -0.10 -14.73
N THR A 273 -27.78 -1.06 -13.83
CA THR A 273 -28.67 -1.22 -12.67
C THR A 273 -27.93 -1.30 -11.33
N VAL A 274 -26.60 -1.21 -11.30
CA VAL A 274 -25.83 -1.28 -10.06
C VAL A 274 -26.11 -0.11 -9.14
N ILE A 275 -26.22 1.11 -9.70
CA ILE A 275 -26.52 2.31 -8.91
C ILE A 275 -28.03 2.42 -8.71
N PRO A 276 -28.52 2.44 -7.45
CA PRO A 276 -29.92 2.58 -7.15
C PRO A 276 -30.53 3.89 -7.69
N GLU A 277 -31.79 3.85 -8.10
CA GLU A 277 -32.55 5.05 -8.50
C GLU A 277 -32.71 6.05 -7.34
N ASP A 278 -32.89 5.54 -6.10
CA ASP A 278 -32.88 6.38 -4.91
C ASP A 278 -31.45 6.79 -4.56
N PRO A 279 -31.10 8.08 -4.64
CA PRO A 279 -29.75 8.56 -4.37
C PRO A 279 -29.28 8.36 -2.93
N ASN A 280 -30.19 7.98 -2.01
CA ASN A 280 -29.84 7.69 -0.61
C ASN A 280 -29.58 6.21 -0.34
N MET A 281 -29.90 5.33 -1.28
CA MET A 281 -29.59 3.91 -1.13
C MET A 281 -28.11 3.63 -1.38
N PRO A 282 -27.45 2.89 -0.46
CA PRO A 282 -26.06 2.49 -0.65
C PRO A 282 -25.93 1.38 -1.70
N TYR A 283 -24.74 1.29 -2.32
CA TYR A 283 -24.30 0.17 -3.15
C TYR A 283 -22.80 -0.06 -2.93
N ASP A 284 -22.30 -1.23 -3.26
CA ASP A 284 -20.87 -1.51 -3.20
C ASP A 284 -20.18 -1.03 -4.49
N ILE A 285 -19.23 -0.11 -4.37
CA ILE A 285 -18.48 0.40 -5.53
C ILE A 285 -17.70 -0.71 -6.26
N LYS A 286 -17.38 -1.81 -5.59
CA LYS A 286 -16.71 -2.96 -6.20
C LYS A 286 -17.58 -3.66 -7.24
N ASP A 287 -18.90 -3.55 -7.14
CA ASP A 287 -19.82 -4.02 -8.17
C ASP A 287 -19.69 -3.24 -9.49
N ILE A 288 -19.02 -2.09 -9.48
CA ILE A 288 -18.60 -1.35 -10.68
C ILE A 288 -17.15 -1.66 -11.05
N ILE A 289 -16.25 -1.66 -10.07
CA ILE A 289 -14.80 -1.83 -10.28
C ILE A 289 -14.49 -3.18 -10.89
N GLU A 290 -14.92 -4.26 -10.23
CA GLU A 290 -14.56 -5.62 -10.63
C GLU A 290 -15.02 -5.97 -12.05
N PRO A 291 -16.29 -5.75 -12.44
CA PRO A 291 -16.74 -6.09 -13.80
C PRO A 291 -16.06 -5.30 -14.91
N VAL A 292 -15.48 -4.14 -14.60
CA VAL A 292 -14.78 -3.28 -15.57
C VAL A 292 -13.34 -3.74 -15.80
N LEU A 293 -12.70 -4.30 -14.78
CA LEU A 293 -11.32 -4.77 -14.85
C LEU A 293 -11.15 -6.05 -15.67
N ASP A 294 -9.94 -6.29 -16.15
CA ASP A 294 -9.58 -7.53 -16.85
C ASP A 294 -9.83 -8.74 -15.95
N ASN A 295 -10.50 -9.76 -16.49
CA ASN A 295 -10.89 -10.98 -15.77
C ASN A 295 -11.71 -10.70 -14.50
N GLN A 296 -12.28 -9.52 -14.34
CA GLN A 296 -13.05 -9.09 -13.16
C GLN A 296 -12.23 -9.19 -11.86
N TYR A 297 -10.93 -8.95 -11.96
CA TYR A 297 -10.01 -9.13 -10.84
C TYR A 297 -9.49 -7.79 -10.29
N PHE A 298 -9.70 -7.61 -8.99
CA PHE A 298 -9.27 -6.44 -8.23
C PHE A 298 -8.42 -6.85 -7.03
N PHE A 299 -7.20 -6.35 -6.94
CA PHE A 299 -6.27 -6.57 -5.83
C PHE A 299 -6.37 -5.41 -4.85
N GLU A 300 -7.31 -5.53 -3.90
CA GLU A 300 -7.60 -4.47 -2.93
C GLU A 300 -6.48 -4.30 -1.90
N VAL A 301 -6.09 -3.05 -1.64
CA VAL A 301 -5.09 -2.66 -0.63
C VAL A 301 -5.81 -2.05 0.57
N MET A 302 -5.45 -2.45 1.80
CA MET A 302 -6.05 -1.97 3.05
C MET A 302 -7.59 -2.17 3.13
N PRO A 303 -8.13 -3.38 2.86
CA PRO A 303 -9.58 -3.60 2.80
C PRO A 303 -10.29 -3.40 4.14
N HIS A 304 -9.55 -3.41 5.24
CA HIS A 304 -10.11 -3.29 6.60
C HIS A 304 -9.98 -1.89 7.19
N PHE A 305 -9.15 -1.01 6.62
CA PHE A 305 -8.91 0.35 7.11
C PHE A 305 -9.63 1.36 6.22
N ALA A 306 -10.22 2.39 6.84
CA ALA A 306 -10.91 3.47 6.14
C ALA A 306 -11.79 2.95 4.99
N LYS A 307 -12.78 2.13 5.31
CA LYS A 307 -13.60 1.39 4.33
C LYS A 307 -14.45 2.28 3.43
N ASN A 308 -14.63 3.54 3.80
CA ASN A 308 -15.29 4.58 3.01
C ASN A 308 -14.50 5.00 1.76
N VAL A 309 -13.24 4.56 1.65
CA VAL A 309 -12.43 4.67 0.43
C VAL A 309 -11.81 3.31 0.11
N VAL A 310 -11.94 2.89 -1.15
CA VAL A 310 -11.34 1.67 -1.71
C VAL A 310 -10.13 2.06 -2.53
N VAL A 311 -9.00 1.39 -2.31
CA VAL A 311 -7.80 1.53 -3.14
C VAL A 311 -7.24 0.16 -3.49
N GLY A 312 -6.62 0.02 -4.64
CA GLY A 312 -6.03 -1.26 -5.06
C GLY A 312 -5.57 -1.24 -6.51
N PHE A 313 -5.11 -2.39 -6.96
CA PHE A 313 -4.60 -2.58 -8.31
C PHE A 313 -5.55 -3.45 -9.14
N GLY A 314 -5.62 -3.14 -10.41
CA GLY A 314 -6.29 -3.95 -11.42
C GLY A 314 -5.56 -3.86 -12.75
N ARG A 315 -6.16 -4.47 -13.78
CA ARG A 315 -5.65 -4.32 -15.15
C ARG A 315 -6.78 -3.89 -16.09
N LEU A 316 -6.42 -3.07 -17.05
CA LEU A 316 -7.28 -2.66 -18.15
C LEU A 316 -6.51 -2.82 -19.48
N GLY A 317 -6.95 -3.75 -20.31
CA GLY A 317 -6.25 -4.10 -21.54
C GLY A 317 -4.83 -4.63 -21.30
N GLY A 318 -4.61 -5.38 -20.22
CA GLY A 318 -3.33 -5.92 -19.79
C GLY A 318 -2.41 -4.95 -19.04
N ARG A 319 -2.76 -3.67 -18.95
CA ARG A 319 -1.97 -2.63 -18.25
C ARG A 319 -2.38 -2.53 -16.79
N SER A 320 -1.41 -2.48 -15.89
CA SER A 320 -1.66 -2.21 -14.47
C SER A 320 -2.21 -0.80 -14.29
N VAL A 321 -3.23 -0.66 -13.44
CA VAL A 321 -3.84 0.60 -13.04
C VAL A 321 -4.03 0.62 -11.52
N GLY A 322 -3.88 1.79 -10.91
CA GLY A 322 -4.26 2.06 -9.54
C GLY A 322 -5.70 2.57 -9.48
N ILE A 323 -6.52 1.95 -8.68
CA ILE A 323 -7.91 2.32 -8.46
C ILE A 323 -8.03 3.10 -7.16
N VAL A 324 -8.72 4.22 -7.20
CA VAL A 324 -9.14 4.99 -6.02
C VAL A 324 -10.63 5.25 -6.12
N ALA A 325 -11.41 4.82 -5.14
CA ALA A 325 -12.87 4.93 -5.23
C ALA A 325 -13.50 5.29 -3.88
N ASN A 326 -14.55 6.10 -3.90
CA ASN A 326 -15.43 6.25 -2.75
C ASN A 326 -16.30 5.01 -2.60
N GLN A 327 -16.58 4.58 -1.36
CA GLN A 327 -17.41 3.41 -1.07
C GLN A 327 -18.75 3.81 -0.47
N PRO A 328 -19.82 3.93 -1.29
CA PRO A 328 -21.13 4.35 -0.80
C PRO A 328 -21.76 3.43 0.23
N ALA A 329 -21.40 2.15 0.24
CA ALA A 329 -21.86 1.19 1.24
C ALA A 329 -21.27 1.47 2.65
N TRP A 330 -20.26 2.32 2.75
CA TRP A 330 -19.63 2.67 4.02
C TRP A 330 -19.57 4.17 4.22
N LEU A 331 -20.24 4.68 5.26
CA LEU A 331 -20.36 6.13 5.54
C LEU A 331 -20.78 6.96 4.31
N ALA A 332 -21.60 6.39 3.44
CA ALA A 332 -22.03 7.00 2.17
C ALA A 332 -20.87 7.52 1.28
N GLY A 333 -19.66 6.98 1.43
CA GLY A 333 -18.49 7.40 0.65
C GLY A 333 -17.88 8.74 1.07
N VAL A 334 -18.25 9.32 2.22
CA VAL A 334 -17.65 10.59 2.71
C VAL A 334 -16.16 10.43 2.97
N LEU A 335 -15.40 11.51 2.84
CA LEU A 335 -13.98 11.56 3.18
C LEU A 335 -13.79 11.96 4.64
N ASP A 336 -13.08 11.15 5.41
CA ASP A 336 -12.59 11.44 6.75
C ASP A 336 -11.05 11.48 6.77
N ILE A 337 -10.48 11.63 7.95
CA ILE A 337 -9.03 11.71 8.13
C ILE A 337 -8.34 10.45 7.60
N ASP A 338 -8.82 9.28 7.99
CA ASP A 338 -8.20 8.00 7.64
C ASP A 338 -8.32 7.69 6.15
N ALA A 339 -9.48 7.98 5.55
CA ALA A 339 -9.70 7.86 4.11
C ALA A 339 -8.78 8.80 3.31
N SER A 340 -8.57 10.02 3.84
CA SER A 340 -7.68 11.00 3.21
C SER A 340 -6.23 10.52 3.20
N ASP A 341 -5.75 9.98 4.30
CA ASP A 341 -4.38 9.45 4.41
C ASP A 341 -4.19 8.19 3.56
N LYS A 342 -5.15 7.27 3.58
CA LYS A 342 -5.16 6.05 2.74
C LYS A 342 -5.08 6.39 1.26
N ALA A 343 -5.97 7.25 0.78
CA ALA A 343 -6.01 7.66 -0.62
C ALA A 343 -4.73 8.39 -1.04
N ALA A 344 -4.30 9.39 -0.29
CA ALA A 344 -3.13 10.20 -0.63
C ALA A 344 -1.85 9.35 -0.72
N ARG A 345 -1.63 8.42 0.21
CA ARG A 345 -0.48 7.51 0.19
C ARG A 345 -0.49 6.61 -1.03
N PHE A 346 -1.65 6.04 -1.38
CA PHE A 346 -1.78 5.15 -2.53
C PHE A 346 -1.57 5.90 -3.86
N ILE A 347 -2.15 7.10 -4.01
CA ILE A 347 -1.96 7.96 -5.18
C ILE A 347 -0.49 8.28 -5.40
N ARG A 348 0.22 8.68 -4.33
CA ARG A 348 1.66 8.99 -4.42
C ARG A 348 2.48 7.77 -4.81
N PHE A 349 2.13 6.60 -4.27
CA PHE A 349 2.79 5.35 -4.66
C PHE A 349 2.63 5.08 -6.16
N CYS A 350 1.40 5.17 -6.68
CA CYS A 350 1.14 4.96 -8.11
C CYS A 350 1.92 5.95 -8.98
N ASP A 351 1.98 7.22 -8.58
CA ASP A 351 2.75 8.24 -9.32
C ASP A 351 4.26 7.97 -9.30
N CYS A 352 4.82 7.55 -8.16
CA CYS A 352 6.23 7.17 -8.06
C CYS A 352 6.62 6.04 -9.00
N PHE A 353 5.70 5.13 -9.31
CA PHE A 353 5.97 3.92 -10.07
C PHE A 353 5.23 3.83 -11.40
N ASN A 354 4.92 4.97 -12.02
CA ASN A 354 4.36 5.08 -13.36
C ASN A 354 3.04 4.31 -13.55
N ILE A 355 2.24 4.13 -12.48
CA ILE A 355 0.97 3.41 -12.54
C ILE A 355 -0.16 4.41 -12.77
N PRO A 356 -0.89 4.33 -13.89
CA PRO A 356 -2.03 5.21 -14.17
C PRO A 356 -3.11 5.09 -13.08
N LEU A 357 -3.78 6.19 -12.78
CA LEU A 357 -4.82 6.28 -11.77
C LEU A 357 -6.20 6.35 -12.40
N ILE A 358 -7.08 5.46 -11.97
CA ILE A 358 -8.51 5.48 -12.26
C ILE A 358 -9.26 5.81 -10.98
N THR A 359 -10.03 6.91 -11.01
CA THR A 359 -10.84 7.34 -9.87
C THR A 359 -12.31 7.11 -10.14
N PHE A 360 -13.00 6.40 -9.24
CA PHE A 360 -14.45 6.29 -9.24
C PHE A 360 -15.00 7.18 -8.13
N GLU A 361 -15.76 8.19 -8.50
CA GLU A 361 -16.21 9.22 -7.59
C GLU A 361 -17.72 9.09 -7.30
N ASP A 362 -18.05 8.86 -6.03
CA ASP A 362 -19.38 9.00 -5.45
C ASP A 362 -19.24 9.52 -4.02
N VAL A 363 -19.14 10.84 -3.88
CA VAL A 363 -18.76 11.48 -2.63
C VAL A 363 -19.70 12.65 -2.30
N PRO A 364 -20.43 12.60 -1.16
CA PRO A 364 -21.29 13.71 -0.74
C PRO A 364 -20.52 14.84 -0.03
N GLY A 365 -19.24 14.66 0.31
CA GLY A 365 -18.43 15.65 0.99
C GLY A 365 -17.39 15.05 1.94
N PHE A 366 -16.80 15.93 2.74
CA PHE A 366 -15.99 15.52 3.91
C PHE A 366 -16.89 15.27 5.13
N LEU A 367 -16.48 14.35 6.00
CA LEU A 367 -17.20 14.04 7.23
C LEU A 367 -17.20 15.25 8.18
N PRO A 368 -18.36 15.83 8.50
CA PRO A 368 -18.41 16.95 9.43
C PRO A 368 -18.30 16.52 10.88
N GLY A 369 -17.93 17.43 11.76
CA GLY A 369 -17.99 17.25 13.20
C GLY A 369 -16.71 17.64 13.92
N THR A 370 -16.84 17.94 15.22
CA THR A 370 -15.74 18.45 16.05
C THR A 370 -14.57 17.48 16.14
N ILE A 371 -14.81 16.17 16.12
CA ILE A 371 -13.75 15.15 16.12
C ILE A 371 -12.88 15.27 14.88
N GLN A 372 -13.50 15.41 13.70
CA GLN A 372 -12.77 15.57 12.45
C GLN A 372 -12.04 16.91 12.39
N GLU A 373 -12.70 18.01 12.75
CA GLU A 373 -12.10 19.34 12.75
C GLU A 373 -10.92 19.45 13.72
N HIS A 374 -11.08 18.98 14.96
CA HIS A 374 -10.05 19.06 15.99
C HIS A 374 -8.86 18.13 15.70
N ASN A 375 -9.07 17.00 15.02
CA ASN A 375 -8.01 16.11 14.58
C ASN A 375 -7.41 16.49 13.21
N GLY A 376 -7.84 17.60 12.60
CA GLY A 376 -7.19 18.23 11.46
C GLY A 376 -7.64 17.71 10.10
N ILE A 377 -8.94 17.46 9.90
CA ILE A 377 -9.50 17.03 8.61
C ILE A 377 -9.06 17.93 7.44
N ILE A 378 -8.93 19.24 7.66
CA ILE A 378 -8.45 20.18 6.63
C ILE A 378 -7.04 19.82 6.18
N ARG A 379 -6.13 19.56 7.12
CA ARG A 379 -4.76 19.17 6.83
C ARG A 379 -4.68 17.80 6.15
N HIS A 380 -5.45 16.83 6.61
CA HIS A 380 -5.49 15.48 6.03
C HIS A 380 -6.16 15.46 4.66
N GLY A 381 -7.30 16.16 4.50
CA GLY A 381 -7.95 16.29 3.19
C GLY A 381 -7.08 17.01 2.14
N ALA A 382 -6.29 17.99 2.57
CA ALA A 382 -5.32 18.66 1.69
C ALA A 382 -4.26 17.71 1.11
N LYS A 383 -3.96 16.58 1.76
CA LYS A 383 -3.05 15.56 1.24
C LYS A 383 -3.55 14.93 -0.06
N ILE A 384 -4.87 14.70 -0.19
CA ILE A 384 -5.46 14.13 -1.42
C ILE A 384 -5.28 15.12 -2.58
N VAL A 385 -5.64 16.39 -2.36
CA VAL A 385 -5.45 17.45 -3.36
C VAL A 385 -3.99 17.50 -3.80
N TYR A 386 -3.09 17.53 -2.83
CA TYR A 386 -1.65 17.58 -3.10
C TYR A 386 -1.20 16.38 -3.93
N ALA A 387 -1.60 15.16 -3.55
CA ALA A 387 -1.21 13.93 -4.22
C ALA A 387 -1.68 13.91 -5.68
N TYR A 388 -2.94 14.23 -5.95
CA TYR A 388 -3.46 14.26 -7.31
C TYR A 388 -2.89 15.40 -8.16
N ALA A 389 -2.72 16.59 -7.57
CA ALA A 389 -2.16 17.74 -8.30
C ALA A 389 -0.68 17.56 -8.62
N GLU A 390 0.09 16.88 -7.76
CA GLU A 390 1.51 16.58 -7.99
C GLU A 390 1.70 15.41 -8.96
N ALA A 391 0.76 14.46 -9.02
CA ALA A 391 0.87 13.26 -9.83
C ALA A 391 0.94 13.58 -11.32
N THR A 392 1.93 12.97 -11.98
CA THR A 392 2.26 13.13 -13.40
C THR A 392 1.78 11.99 -14.28
N VAL A 393 1.42 10.85 -13.68
CA VAL A 393 0.84 9.69 -14.39
C VAL A 393 -0.51 10.04 -15.02
N PRO A 394 -0.99 9.26 -16.02
CA PRO A 394 -2.36 9.37 -16.51
C PRO A 394 -3.39 9.29 -15.38
N LYS A 395 -4.33 10.23 -15.38
CA LYS A 395 -5.42 10.33 -14.39
C LYS A 395 -6.75 10.37 -15.09
N VAL A 396 -7.57 9.35 -14.91
CA VAL A 396 -8.91 9.23 -15.47
C VAL A 396 -9.90 9.17 -14.33
N THR A 397 -10.91 10.05 -14.33
CA THR A 397 -11.95 10.09 -13.31
C THR A 397 -13.30 9.77 -13.93
N LEU A 398 -14.07 8.91 -13.26
CA LEU A 398 -15.45 8.62 -13.58
C LEU A 398 -16.34 8.98 -12.39
N ILE A 399 -17.17 9.97 -12.58
CA ILE A 399 -18.19 10.35 -11.59
C ILE A 399 -19.40 9.45 -11.80
N THR A 400 -19.65 8.58 -10.82
CA THR A 400 -20.71 7.56 -10.92
C THR A 400 -22.06 8.07 -10.40
N ARG A 401 -22.04 8.88 -9.33
CA ARG A 401 -23.26 9.46 -8.76
C ARG A 401 -22.98 10.85 -8.18
N LYS A 402 -22.61 10.98 -6.89
CA LYS A 402 -22.43 12.27 -6.22
C LYS A 402 -21.00 12.79 -6.34
N ALA A 403 -20.86 14.08 -6.58
CA ALA A 403 -19.59 14.80 -6.55
C ALA A 403 -19.81 16.20 -6.00
N TYR A 404 -19.78 16.37 -4.68
CA TYR A 404 -20.19 17.58 -4.01
C TYR A 404 -19.05 18.36 -3.36
N GLY A 405 -19.05 19.67 -3.58
CA GLY A 405 -18.25 20.65 -2.84
C GLY A 405 -16.76 20.42 -2.91
N GLY A 406 -16.09 20.51 -1.76
CA GLY A 406 -14.65 20.30 -1.65
C GLY A 406 -14.21 18.88 -2.02
N ALA A 407 -15.07 17.88 -1.83
CA ALA A 407 -14.75 16.50 -2.18
C ALA A 407 -14.64 16.29 -3.70
N TYR A 408 -15.52 16.92 -4.52
CA TYR A 408 -15.36 17.00 -5.97
C TYR A 408 -13.96 17.53 -6.37
N ILE A 409 -13.50 18.58 -5.66
CA ILE A 409 -12.19 19.17 -5.99
C ILE A 409 -11.07 18.16 -5.75
N VAL A 410 -11.10 17.45 -4.62
CA VAL A 410 -9.97 16.61 -4.18
C VAL A 410 -9.91 15.26 -4.88
N MET A 411 -11.03 14.75 -5.43
CA MET A 411 -11.12 13.43 -6.07
C MET A 411 -10.77 13.47 -7.56
N SER A 412 -9.61 14.06 -7.89
CA SER A 412 -9.09 14.09 -9.27
C SER A 412 -10.00 14.80 -10.28
N SER A 413 -10.47 15.99 -9.92
CA SER A 413 -11.26 16.80 -10.84
C SER A 413 -10.42 17.35 -12.00
N LYS A 414 -11.08 17.75 -13.11
CA LYS A 414 -10.41 18.37 -14.27
C LYS A 414 -9.52 19.56 -13.87
N PRO A 415 -10.00 20.53 -13.05
CA PRO A 415 -9.18 21.67 -12.63
C PRO A 415 -7.98 21.30 -11.75
N THR A 416 -7.98 20.15 -11.07
CA THR A 416 -6.82 19.64 -10.31
C THR A 416 -5.86 18.82 -11.13
N GLY A 417 -6.04 18.78 -12.45
CA GLY A 417 -5.09 18.19 -13.40
C GLY A 417 -5.41 16.76 -13.83
N ALA A 418 -6.65 16.30 -13.71
CA ALA A 418 -7.06 15.06 -14.35
C ALA A 418 -7.01 15.18 -15.88
N ASP A 419 -6.61 14.12 -16.56
CA ASP A 419 -6.48 14.11 -18.03
C ASP A 419 -7.85 13.93 -18.69
N VAL A 420 -8.66 13.00 -18.16
CA VAL A 420 -10.01 12.70 -18.67
C VAL A 420 -10.98 12.59 -17.49
N ASN A 421 -12.10 13.34 -17.59
CA ASN A 421 -13.19 13.26 -16.64
C ASN A 421 -14.47 12.81 -17.35
N LEU A 422 -14.97 11.66 -16.93
CA LEU A 422 -16.20 11.04 -17.41
C LEU A 422 -17.29 11.15 -16.34
N ALA A 423 -18.54 11.12 -16.75
CA ALA A 423 -19.67 11.06 -15.82
C ALA A 423 -20.75 10.13 -16.34
N TYR A 424 -21.47 9.49 -15.44
CA TYR A 424 -22.73 8.81 -15.79
C TYR A 424 -23.88 9.82 -15.97
N PRO A 425 -24.93 9.51 -16.72
CA PRO A 425 -26.06 10.42 -16.94
C PRO A 425 -26.79 10.83 -15.66
N GLN A 426 -26.77 9.96 -14.63
CA GLN A 426 -27.36 10.22 -13.31
C GLN A 426 -26.40 10.89 -12.32
N ALA A 427 -25.21 11.31 -12.74
CA ALA A 427 -24.26 11.98 -11.86
C ALA A 427 -24.78 13.34 -11.39
N GLU A 428 -24.55 13.65 -10.12
CA GLU A 428 -24.90 14.91 -9.49
C GLU A 428 -23.63 15.69 -9.14
N ILE A 429 -23.33 16.72 -9.91
CA ILE A 429 -22.10 17.52 -9.74
C ILE A 429 -22.50 18.92 -9.28
N ALA A 430 -22.26 19.25 -8.01
CA ALA A 430 -22.75 20.49 -7.42
C ALA A 430 -21.88 20.98 -6.26
N VAL A 431 -22.07 22.23 -5.86
CA VAL A 431 -21.44 22.81 -4.65
C VAL A 431 -21.89 22.06 -3.39
N MET A 432 -23.15 21.64 -3.34
CA MET A 432 -23.74 20.82 -2.28
C MET A 432 -25.06 20.22 -2.79
N GLY A 433 -25.59 19.24 -2.09
CA GLY A 433 -26.92 18.67 -2.41
C GLY A 433 -28.01 19.72 -2.44
N ALA A 434 -28.95 19.58 -3.37
CA ALA A 434 -30.00 20.58 -3.66
C ALA A 434 -30.78 21.01 -2.43
N ALA A 435 -31.19 20.07 -1.57
CA ALA A 435 -31.93 20.38 -0.33
C ALA A 435 -31.11 21.29 0.61
N GLY A 436 -29.81 21.07 0.73
CA GLY A 436 -28.90 21.91 1.51
C GLY A 436 -28.81 23.32 0.93
N ALA A 437 -28.61 23.43 -0.38
CA ALA A 437 -28.51 24.70 -1.09
C ALA A 437 -29.79 25.53 -0.94
N VAL A 438 -30.96 24.92 -1.16
CA VAL A 438 -32.26 25.58 -1.04
C VAL A 438 -32.55 26.04 0.40
N ASN A 439 -32.18 25.22 1.39
CA ASN A 439 -32.34 25.64 2.79
C ASN A 439 -31.50 26.86 3.16
N ILE A 440 -30.37 27.08 2.50
CA ILE A 440 -29.51 28.27 2.71
C ILE A 440 -30.08 29.46 1.95
N LEU A 441 -30.34 29.28 0.64
CA LEU A 441 -30.74 30.36 -0.26
C LEU A 441 -32.18 30.87 0.02
N TYR A 442 -33.08 29.94 0.35
CA TYR A 442 -34.52 30.20 0.54
C TYR A 442 -34.95 29.87 1.98
N ARG A 443 -34.18 30.34 2.94
CA ARG A 443 -34.38 30.06 4.37
C ARG A 443 -35.80 30.41 4.90
N LYS A 444 -36.48 31.38 4.25
CA LYS A 444 -37.81 31.89 4.69
C LYS A 444 -38.97 31.24 3.97
N SER A 445 -38.75 30.42 2.94
CA SER A 445 -39.80 29.75 2.17
C SER A 445 -40.44 28.61 2.94
N THR A 446 -41.69 28.32 2.62
CA THR A 446 -42.43 27.18 3.21
C THR A 446 -41.85 25.85 2.77
N PRO A 447 -42.14 24.74 3.47
CA PRO A 447 -41.69 23.41 3.05
C PRO A 447 -42.14 23.04 1.63
N GLU A 448 -43.34 23.40 1.24
CA GLU A 448 -43.92 23.13 -0.08
C GLU A 448 -43.20 23.92 -1.18
N GLU A 449 -42.99 25.23 -0.97
CA GLU A 449 -42.19 26.06 -1.89
C GLU A 449 -40.77 25.53 -2.04
N LYS A 450 -40.17 25.09 -0.95
CA LYS A 450 -38.80 24.52 -0.98
C LYS A 450 -38.72 23.25 -1.83
N GLN A 451 -39.73 22.38 -1.84
CA GLN A 451 -39.73 21.19 -2.67
C GLN A 451 -39.70 21.51 -4.17
N GLU A 452 -40.49 22.51 -4.59
CA GLU A 452 -40.46 22.97 -5.99
C GLU A 452 -39.10 23.57 -6.36
N ILE A 453 -38.55 24.39 -5.46
CA ILE A 453 -37.25 25.02 -5.68
C ILE A 453 -36.11 23.98 -5.69
N ILE A 454 -36.18 22.92 -4.87
CA ILE A 454 -35.21 21.81 -4.87
C ILE A 454 -35.17 21.17 -6.26
N LYS A 455 -36.33 20.83 -6.81
CA LYS A 455 -36.45 20.24 -8.14
C LYS A 455 -35.90 21.17 -9.24
N ASP A 456 -36.25 22.45 -9.20
CA ASP A 456 -35.68 23.44 -10.13
C ASP A 456 -34.18 23.61 -9.99
N TYR A 457 -33.63 23.47 -8.76
CA TYR A 457 -32.21 23.51 -8.49
C TYR A 457 -31.49 22.26 -9.03
N GLU A 458 -32.08 21.07 -8.85
CA GLU A 458 -31.56 19.80 -9.38
C GLU A 458 -31.50 19.84 -10.90
N ASP A 459 -32.59 20.26 -11.56
CA ASP A 459 -32.62 20.36 -13.02
C ASP A 459 -31.60 21.36 -13.57
N LYS A 460 -31.29 22.43 -12.85
CA LYS A 460 -30.37 23.49 -13.28
C LYS A 460 -28.92 23.22 -12.94
N PHE A 461 -28.60 22.59 -11.81
CA PHE A 461 -27.26 22.57 -11.27
C PHE A 461 -26.76 21.18 -10.87
N SER A 462 -27.63 20.25 -10.47
CA SER A 462 -27.21 18.95 -9.93
C SER A 462 -27.27 17.86 -11.00
N ASN A 463 -26.61 18.08 -12.12
CA ASN A 463 -26.56 17.13 -13.24
C ASN A 463 -25.21 17.24 -13.97
N PRO A 464 -24.80 16.21 -14.73
CA PRO A 464 -23.50 16.21 -15.41
C PRO A 464 -23.46 17.16 -16.61
N TYR A 465 -24.60 17.53 -17.18
CA TYR A 465 -24.68 18.35 -18.41
C TYR A 465 -24.19 19.76 -18.18
N CYS A 466 -24.57 20.37 -17.02
CA CYS A 466 -24.05 21.68 -16.64
C CYS A 466 -22.52 21.72 -16.51
N ALA A 467 -21.92 20.66 -16.02
CA ALA A 467 -20.47 20.54 -15.93
C ALA A 467 -19.83 20.29 -17.31
N ALA A 468 -20.48 19.49 -18.15
CA ALA A 468 -20.05 19.22 -19.53
C ALA A 468 -20.07 20.47 -20.41
N GLU A 469 -21.14 21.29 -20.32
CA GLU A 469 -21.25 22.57 -21.04
C GLU A 469 -20.12 23.55 -20.70
N ARG A 470 -19.50 23.41 -19.54
CA ARG A 470 -18.36 24.20 -19.08
C ARG A 470 -17.00 23.56 -19.31
N GLY A 471 -16.97 22.37 -19.92
CA GLY A 471 -15.72 21.62 -20.17
C GLY A 471 -15.07 21.04 -18.89
N LEU A 472 -15.86 20.87 -17.81
CA LEU A 472 -15.40 20.22 -16.58
C LEU A 472 -15.55 18.69 -16.65
N ILE A 473 -16.38 18.21 -17.56
CA ILE A 473 -16.57 16.80 -17.93
C ILE A 473 -16.28 16.67 -19.42
N ASP A 474 -15.43 15.72 -19.80
CA ASP A 474 -15.05 15.49 -21.19
C ASP A 474 -16.13 14.70 -21.95
N GLU A 475 -16.78 13.74 -21.28
CA GLU A 475 -17.84 12.94 -21.88
C GLU A 475 -18.83 12.42 -20.83
N VAL A 476 -20.12 12.44 -21.15
CA VAL A 476 -21.14 11.71 -20.40
C VAL A 476 -21.34 10.35 -21.07
N ILE A 477 -21.13 9.27 -20.33
CA ILE A 477 -21.09 7.91 -20.87
C ILE A 477 -22.18 7.01 -20.28
N MET A 478 -22.66 6.04 -21.05
CA MET A 478 -23.55 5.01 -20.51
C MET A 478 -22.76 4.06 -19.61
N PRO A 479 -23.31 3.62 -18.45
CA PRO A 479 -22.61 2.75 -17.53
C PRO A 479 -22.06 1.46 -18.16
N ARG A 480 -22.76 0.83 -19.08
CA ARG A 480 -22.29 -0.37 -19.80
C ARG A 480 -21.01 -0.16 -20.61
N ASP A 481 -20.71 1.06 -21.04
CA ASP A 481 -19.57 1.37 -21.89
C ASP A 481 -18.30 1.73 -21.08
N THR A 482 -18.37 1.69 -19.75
CA THR A 482 -17.31 2.13 -18.83
C THR A 482 -15.97 1.50 -19.13
N ARG A 483 -15.91 0.17 -19.28
CA ARG A 483 -14.65 -0.54 -19.57
C ARG A 483 -13.96 0.01 -20.81
N TYR A 484 -14.69 0.06 -21.92
CA TYR A 484 -14.16 0.53 -23.20
C TYR A 484 -13.69 1.99 -23.11
N LYS A 485 -14.48 2.85 -22.48
CA LYS A 485 -14.14 4.27 -22.34
C LYS A 485 -12.91 4.52 -21.47
N LEU A 486 -12.74 3.76 -20.38
CA LEU A 486 -11.54 3.82 -19.56
C LEU A 486 -10.28 3.35 -20.33
N ILE A 487 -10.39 2.26 -21.09
CA ILE A 487 -9.28 1.77 -21.93
C ILE A 487 -8.91 2.81 -23.00
N GLN A 488 -9.89 3.40 -23.70
CA GLN A 488 -9.63 4.48 -24.67
C GLN A 488 -8.94 5.70 -24.04
N ALA A 489 -9.37 6.12 -22.85
CA ALA A 489 -8.75 7.23 -22.13
C ALA A 489 -7.29 6.93 -21.76
N LEU A 490 -7.00 5.69 -21.33
CA LEU A 490 -5.64 5.25 -21.03
C LEU A 490 -4.77 5.17 -22.30
N GLU A 491 -5.33 4.72 -23.42
CA GLU A 491 -4.63 4.70 -24.72
C GLU A 491 -4.29 6.11 -25.21
N MET A 492 -5.23 7.05 -25.09
CA MET A 492 -4.98 8.46 -25.42
C MET A 492 -3.83 9.03 -24.58
N CYS A 493 -3.75 8.67 -23.30
CA CYS A 493 -2.73 9.13 -22.36
C CYS A 493 -1.42 8.33 -22.41
N HIS A 494 -1.29 7.32 -23.28
CA HIS A 494 -0.16 6.39 -23.27
C HIS A 494 1.21 7.08 -23.35
N ASN A 495 1.31 8.12 -24.13
CA ASN A 495 2.55 8.89 -24.30
C ASN A 495 2.56 10.18 -23.48
N LYS A 496 1.73 10.26 -22.42
CA LYS A 496 1.74 11.43 -21.53
C LYS A 496 3.13 11.64 -20.96
N ASN A 497 3.66 12.83 -21.16
CA ASN A 497 4.93 13.28 -20.61
C ASN A 497 4.69 14.61 -19.90
N GLN A 498 4.58 14.57 -18.59
CA GLN A 498 4.39 15.73 -17.73
C GLN A 498 5.52 15.77 -16.69
N SER A 499 6.14 16.92 -16.52
CA SER A 499 7.11 17.15 -15.45
C SER A 499 6.67 18.32 -14.58
N ASN A 500 6.88 18.19 -13.29
CA ASN A 500 6.69 19.27 -12.34
C ASN A 500 7.93 20.20 -12.32
N PRO A 501 7.79 21.45 -11.85
CA PRO A 501 8.95 22.31 -11.65
C PRO A 501 10.02 21.64 -10.78
N PRO A 502 11.32 21.83 -11.10
CA PRO A 502 12.41 21.27 -10.29
C PRO A 502 12.33 21.72 -8.83
N LYS A 503 12.43 20.79 -7.91
CA LYS A 503 12.39 21.03 -6.45
C LYS A 503 13.19 19.94 -5.71
N LYS A 504 13.68 20.23 -4.51
CA LYS A 504 14.35 19.19 -3.70
C LYS A 504 13.38 18.04 -3.33
N HIS A 505 12.19 18.41 -2.91
CA HIS A 505 11.04 17.54 -2.64
C HIS A 505 9.79 18.42 -2.51
N GLY A 506 8.60 17.82 -2.54
CA GLY A 506 7.37 18.51 -2.20
C GLY A 506 7.28 18.80 -0.70
N ASN A 507 6.57 19.89 -0.33
CA ASN A 507 6.20 20.17 1.07
C ASN A 507 4.72 19.84 1.26
N MET A 508 4.41 18.54 1.26
CA MET A 508 3.05 18.04 1.46
C MET A 508 2.61 18.33 2.89
N PRO A 509 1.35 18.68 3.13
CA PRO A 509 0.80 18.79 4.49
C PRO A 509 0.88 17.41 5.19
N LEU A 510 1.63 17.30 6.29
CA LEU A 510 1.86 16.04 7.02
C LEU A 510 0.95 15.94 8.26
#